data_2c16785b3811236bfb305f3b73deeb3a
#
_entry.id   2c16785b3811236bfb305f3b73deeb3a
#
_cell.length_a   1.000
_cell.length_b   1.000
_cell.length_c   1.000
_cell.angle_alpha   90.00
_cell.angle_beta   90.00
_cell.angle_gamma   90.00
#
_symmetry.space_group_name_H-M   'P 1'
#
loop_
_entity.id
_entity.type
_entity.pdbx_description
1 polymer ?
#
loop_
_entity_poly.entity_id
_entity_poly.type
_entity_poly.pdbx_seq_one_letter_code
_entity_poly.pdbx_strand_id
1 'polypeptide(L)'
;MGRLTCYATAAALIACAAITASANAHEVYVSNEKDNTISVIDANKLAVVRTFEVGMRPRGITFSPDQKHFYVCASDSDAVQVFDAATDKWLYNLPSGEDPEQFAVSPDGKLLFIANEDNAVTTVVDLQTRKVVSQIDVGIEPEGMAISPDNKFAVTTSETTNMAHLIDTETFKVVDNIPVDQRPRHAEFTSDSRYLWVSSEIGGTVSIINMETRKVERKITFDIPGLTEDVIQPVGMRLTKDDKTAFIALGPANRVAVVDMETLKVKKYILVGQRVWHLAFTPGEKMLFTTNGVSNDVTAIDVATLRPVKSITVGRYPWGVALKRIQ
;
A
#
# COMPACT_ATOMS: atom_id res chain seq x y z
N MET A 1 80.43 -40.03 -6.98
CA MET A 1 79.69 -39.16 -7.90
C MET A 1 78.23 -39.43 -7.74
N GLY A 2 77.57 -38.68 -6.88
CA GLY A 2 76.09 -38.81 -6.61
C GLY A 2 75.39 -37.54 -7.09
N ARG A 3 74.43 -37.68 -7.95
CA ARG A 3 73.55 -36.57 -8.43
C ARG A 3 72.45 -36.43 -7.48
N LEU A 4 72.30 -35.23 -6.87
CA LEU A 4 71.09 -34.77 -6.16
C LEU A 4 70.12 -34.28 -7.21
N THR A 5 68.90 -34.85 -7.17
CA THR A 5 67.76 -34.40 -7.92
C THR A 5 66.87 -33.58 -6.97
N CYS A 6 66.73 -32.27 -7.22
CA CYS A 6 65.74 -31.40 -6.54
C CYS A 6 64.36 -31.58 -7.15
N TYR A 7 63.38 -31.94 -6.34
CA TYR A 7 61.97 -31.88 -6.69
C TYR A 7 61.44 -30.52 -6.23
N ALA A 8 60.94 -29.68 -7.17
CA ALA A 8 60.28 -28.49 -6.92
C ALA A 8 58.73 -28.81 -6.86
N THR A 9 58.17 -28.70 -5.69
CA THR A 9 56.70 -28.79 -5.49
C THR A 9 56.08 -27.43 -5.76
N ALA A 10 55.29 -27.33 -6.86
CA ALA A 10 54.45 -26.18 -7.15
C ALA A 10 53.15 -26.27 -6.35
N ALA A 11 52.99 -25.39 -5.38
CA ALA A 11 51.73 -25.21 -4.67
C ALA A 11 50.77 -24.34 -5.51
N ALA A 12 49.70 -24.92 -6.05
CA ALA A 12 48.64 -24.19 -6.72
C ALA A 12 47.69 -23.57 -5.67
N LEU A 13 47.75 -22.25 -5.55
CA LEU A 13 46.74 -21.49 -4.80
C LEU A 13 45.45 -21.44 -5.61
N ILE A 14 44.42 -22.19 -5.18
CA ILE A 14 43.06 -22.06 -5.68
C ILE A 14 42.44 -20.87 -4.95
N ALA A 15 42.36 -19.71 -5.60
CA ALA A 15 41.59 -18.58 -5.14
C ALA A 15 40.09 -18.90 -5.32
N CYS A 16 39.42 -19.27 -4.23
CA CYS A 16 37.97 -19.39 -4.19
C CYS A 16 37.40 -17.97 -4.22
N ALA A 17 37.02 -17.46 -5.38
CA ALA A 17 36.23 -16.27 -5.50
C ALA A 17 34.82 -16.58 -4.94
N ALA A 18 34.58 -16.16 -3.71
CA ALA A 18 33.22 -16.14 -3.17
C ALA A 18 32.41 -15.17 -4.01
N ILE A 19 31.61 -15.69 -4.95
CA ILE A 19 30.54 -14.93 -5.59
C ILE A 19 29.51 -14.69 -4.49
N THR A 20 29.62 -13.56 -3.82
CA THR A 20 28.51 -13.04 -3.01
C THR A 20 27.38 -12.71 -3.98
N ALA A 21 26.44 -13.64 -4.15
CA ALA A 21 25.16 -13.32 -4.74
C ALA A 21 24.58 -12.18 -3.89
N SER A 22 24.61 -10.97 -4.40
CA SER A 22 23.88 -9.86 -3.84
C SER A 22 22.41 -10.33 -3.84
N ALA A 23 21.91 -10.72 -2.68
CA ALA A 23 20.48 -10.99 -2.55
C ALA A 23 19.77 -9.70 -2.99
N ASN A 24 19.10 -9.76 -4.13
CA ASN A 24 18.37 -8.62 -4.64
C ASN A 24 17.42 -8.14 -3.56
N ALA A 25 17.63 -6.92 -3.08
CA ALA A 25 16.82 -6.32 -2.03
C ALA A 25 15.47 -5.93 -2.62
N HIS A 26 14.39 -6.22 -1.89
CA HIS A 26 13.10 -5.65 -2.22
C HIS A 26 13.19 -4.12 -2.14
N GLU A 27 12.53 -3.43 -3.05
CA GLU A 27 12.51 -1.97 -3.10
C GLU A 27 11.15 -1.44 -2.67
N VAL A 28 11.16 -0.43 -1.79
CA VAL A 28 9.96 0.26 -1.31
C VAL A 28 9.85 1.59 -2.04
N TYR A 29 8.76 1.77 -2.77
CA TYR A 29 8.46 2.98 -3.52
C TYR A 29 7.49 3.83 -2.71
N VAL A 30 7.80 5.10 -2.56
CA VAL A 30 7.07 6.05 -1.72
C VAL A 30 6.73 7.28 -2.54
N SER A 31 5.45 7.61 -2.68
CA SER A 31 5.01 8.84 -3.33
C SER A 31 5.17 10.03 -2.37
N ASN A 32 5.86 11.08 -2.81
CA ASN A 32 6.10 12.31 -2.06
C ASN A 32 5.18 13.40 -2.62
N GLU A 33 4.05 13.59 -1.99
CA GLU A 33 2.93 14.40 -2.49
C GLU A 33 3.34 15.84 -2.84
N LYS A 34 4.13 16.49 -1.96
CA LYS A 34 4.52 17.89 -2.11
C LYS A 34 5.78 18.14 -2.94
N ASP A 35 6.50 17.06 -3.29
CA ASP A 35 7.70 17.16 -4.12
C ASP A 35 7.47 16.64 -5.54
N ASN A 36 6.32 16.03 -5.82
CA ASN A 36 6.02 15.42 -7.12
C ASN A 36 7.07 14.36 -7.52
N THR A 37 7.49 13.55 -6.56
CA THR A 37 8.55 12.54 -6.75
C THR A 37 8.17 11.20 -6.15
N ILE A 38 8.90 10.16 -6.56
CA ILE A 38 8.93 8.86 -5.88
C ILE A 38 10.32 8.69 -5.27
N SER A 39 10.38 8.39 -3.95
CA SER A 39 11.59 7.91 -3.29
C SER A 39 11.60 6.39 -3.28
N VAL A 40 12.73 5.78 -3.63
CA VAL A 40 12.93 4.34 -3.61
C VAL A 40 13.91 3.96 -2.50
N ILE A 41 13.45 3.11 -1.60
CA ILE A 41 14.19 2.62 -0.44
C ILE A 41 14.63 1.18 -0.70
N ASP A 42 15.89 0.88 -0.49
CA ASP A 42 16.39 -0.50 -0.40
C ASP A 42 15.98 -1.08 0.97
N ALA A 43 15.12 -2.10 0.96
CA ALA A 43 14.55 -2.67 2.18
C ALA A 43 15.56 -3.38 3.09
N ASN A 44 16.73 -3.80 2.56
CA ASN A 44 17.79 -4.40 3.36
C ASN A 44 18.70 -3.34 3.99
N LYS A 45 19.05 -2.29 3.22
CA LYS A 45 19.89 -1.18 3.70
C LYS A 45 19.12 -0.18 4.56
N LEU A 46 17.80 -0.16 4.45
CA LEU A 46 16.91 0.82 5.05
C LEU A 46 17.37 2.25 4.71
N ALA A 47 17.60 2.51 3.44
CA ALA A 47 18.06 3.79 2.94
C ALA A 47 17.47 4.09 1.55
N VAL A 48 17.23 5.37 1.27
CA VAL A 48 16.85 5.83 -0.06
C VAL A 48 18.04 5.59 -1.00
N VAL A 49 17.79 4.90 -2.11
CA VAL A 49 18.81 4.60 -3.13
C VAL A 49 18.67 5.44 -4.38
N ARG A 50 17.46 5.98 -4.62
CA ARG A 50 17.17 6.92 -5.72
C ARG A 50 15.85 7.65 -5.49
N THR A 51 15.70 8.78 -6.17
CA THR A 51 14.46 9.56 -6.23
C THR A 51 14.28 10.03 -7.67
N PHE A 52 13.06 10.04 -8.18
CA PHE A 52 12.75 10.50 -9.54
C PHE A 52 11.41 11.26 -9.57
N GLU A 53 11.24 12.10 -10.58
CA GLU A 53 10.06 12.93 -10.78
C GLU A 53 8.89 12.14 -11.36
N VAL A 54 7.67 12.52 -10.96
CA VAL A 54 6.39 12.01 -11.48
C VAL A 54 5.41 13.17 -11.67
N GLY A 55 4.15 12.89 -12.02
CA GLY A 55 3.11 13.90 -12.14
C GLY A 55 2.80 14.61 -10.82
N MET A 56 1.98 15.66 -10.91
CA MET A 56 1.66 16.52 -9.76
C MET A 56 0.80 15.80 -8.72
N ARG A 57 1.08 16.05 -7.44
CA ARG A 57 0.41 15.49 -6.28
C ARG A 57 0.29 13.96 -6.34
N PRO A 58 1.43 13.22 -6.36
CA PRO A 58 1.38 11.76 -6.43
C PRO A 58 0.83 11.18 -5.13
N ARG A 59 -0.22 10.36 -5.24
CA ARG A 59 -0.94 9.71 -4.15
C ARG A 59 -0.80 8.20 -4.22
N GLY A 60 -1.85 7.50 -4.64
CA GLY A 60 -1.86 6.05 -4.76
C GLY A 60 -0.71 5.52 -5.62
N ILE A 61 -0.06 4.46 -5.16
CA ILE A 61 1.00 3.75 -5.89
C ILE A 61 0.84 2.24 -5.71
N THR A 62 0.93 1.48 -6.79
CA THR A 62 0.93 0.02 -6.76
C THR A 62 1.68 -0.58 -7.93
N PHE A 63 2.09 -1.85 -7.79
CA PHE A 63 2.71 -2.63 -8.87
C PHE A 63 1.67 -3.51 -9.56
N SER A 64 1.88 -3.76 -10.86
CA SER A 64 1.14 -4.81 -11.57
C SER A 64 1.38 -6.18 -10.91
N PRO A 65 0.44 -7.13 -10.99
CA PRO A 65 0.62 -8.46 -10.41
C PRO A 65 1.89 -9.18 -10.91
N ASP A 66 2.28 -8.95 -12.18
CA ASP A 66 3.50 -9.50 -12.80
C ASP A 66 4.77 -8.70 -12.51
N GLN A 67 4.67 -7.60 -11.73
CA GLN A 67 5.77 -6.72 -11.32
C GLN A 67 6.54 -6.07 -12.48
N LYS A 68 5.96 -6.00 -13.69
CA LYS A 68 6.61 -5.34 -14.84
C LYS A 68 6.33 -3.85 -14.91
N HIS A 69 5.20 -3.42 -14.36
CA HIS A 69 4.79 -2.03 -14.31
C HIS A 69 4.48 -1.60 -12.89
N PHE A 70 4.52 -0.30 -12.65
CA PHE A 70 3.87 0.31 -11.51
C PHE A 70 3.05 1.52 -11.95
N TYR A 71 2.04 1.81 -11.16
CA TYR A 71 1.05 2.84 -11.40
C TYR A 71 1.14 3.89 -10.30
N VAL A 72 0.94 5.16 -10.67
CA VAL A 72 0.93 6.30 -9.73
C VAL A 72 -0.27 7.18 -10.04
N CYS A 73 -1.14 7.45 -9.07
CA CYS A 73 -2.10 8.53 -9.17
C CYS A 73 -1.34 9.86 -9.18
N ALA A 74 -1.43 10.61 -10.26
CA ALA A 74 -0.96 11.99 -10.36
C ALA A 74 -2.20 12.87 -10.26
N SER A 75 -2.64 13.12 -9.03
CA SER A 75 -3.98 13.61 -8.70
C SER A 75 -4.28 14.97 -9.32
N ASP A 76 -3.39 15.97 -9.17
CA ASP A 76 -3.54 17.30 -9.79
C ASP A 76 -3.29 17.28 -11.32
N SER A 77 -2.98 16.13 -11.90
CA SER A 77 -2.82 15.93 -13.35
C SER A 77 -3.95 15.10 -13.98
N ASP A 78 -4.97 14.75 -13.21
CA ASP A 78 -6.13 13.94 -13.61
C ASP A 78 -5.74 12.66 -14.39
N ALA A 79 -4.67 12.00 -13.95
CA ALA A 79 -4.11 10.86 -14.65
C ALA A 79 -3.53 9.78 -13.73
N VAL A 80 -3.59 8.54 -14.18
CA VAL A 80 -2.76 7.47 -13.62
C VAL A 80 -1.57 7.25 -14.53
N GLN A 81 -0.37 7.55 -14.02
CA GLN A 81 0.88 7.34 -14.73
C GLN A 81 1.33 5.90 -14.65
N VAL A 82 1.83 5.35 -15.76
CA VAL A 82 2.38 4.00 -15.86
C VAL A 82 3.87 4.05 -16.11
N PHE A 83 4.61 3.31 -15.32
CA PHE A 83 6.07 3.23 -15.38
C PHE A 83 6.53 1.80 -15.61
N ASP A 84 7.66 1.65 -16.28
CA ASP A 84 8.40 0.39 -16.38
C ASP A 84 9.11 0.10 -15.05
N ALA A 85 8.80 -1.03 -14.43
CA ALA A 85 9.33 -1.35 -13.10
C ALA A 85 10.82 -1.74 -13.10
N ALA A 86 11.41 -2.07 -14.25
CA ALA A 86 12.83 -2.40 -14.31
C ALA A 86 13.72 -1.15 -14.42
N THR A 87 13.21 -0.08 -15.04
CA THR A 87 13.97 1.13 -15.37
C THR A 87 13.48 2.40 -14.71
N ASP A 88 12.34 2.37 -14.03
CA ASP A 88 11.60 3.50 -13.45
C ASP A 88 11.22 4.59 -14.48
N LYS A 89 11.22 4.24 -15.78
CA LYS A 89 10.87 5.17 -16.85
C LYS A 89 9.36 5.26 -17.01
N TRP A 90 8.86 6.49 -17.13
CA TRP A 90 7.49 6.74 -17.56
C TRP A 90 7.24 6.17 -18.95
N LEU A 91 6.10 5.51 -19.14
CA LEU A 91 5.70 4.88 -20.38
C LEU A 91 4.54 5.65 -21.03
N TYR A 92 3.46 5.86 -20.29
CA TYR A 92 2.24 6.53 -20.74
C TYR A 92 1.33 6.85 -19.55
N ASN A 93 0.30 7.64 -19.81
CA ASN A 93 -0.80 7.86 -18.89
C ASN A 93 -2.00 6.97 -19.27
N LEU A 94 -2.68 6.42 -18.27
CA LEU A 94 -4.02 5.88 -18.39
C LEU A 94 -5.03 7.00 -18.17
N PRO A 95 -6.16 6.95 -18.89
CA PRO A 95 -7.26 7.87 -18.62
C PRO A 95 -7.81 7.65 -17.21
N SER A 96 -8.23 8.73 -16.57
CA SER A 96 -8.88 8.74 -15.26
C SER A 96 -10.06 9.70 -15.28
N GLY A 97 -10.83 9.78 -14.22
CA GLY A 97 -11.63 10.94 -13.89
C GLY A 97 -10.77 12.01 -13.22
N GLU A 98 -11.41 13.06 -12.71
CA GLU A 98 -10.76 14.14 -12.01
C GLU A 98 -10.27 13.67 -10.63
N ASP A 99 -9.11 14.16 -10.22
CA ASP A 99 -8.47 13.89 -8.94
C ASP A 99 -8.43 12.40 -8.54
N PRO A 100 -7.62 11.56 -9.23
CA PRO A 100 -7.44 10.16 -8.84
C PRO A 100 -6.67 10.04 -7.53
N GLU A 101 -7.28 9.45 -6.49
CA GLU A 101 -6.69 9.30 -5.16
C GLU A 101 -6.06 7.92 -4.96
N GLN A 102 -6.86 6.89 -4.98
CA GLN A 102 -6.41 5.50 -4.91
C GLN A 102 -6.97 4.66 -6.05
N PHE A 103 -6.34 3.52 -6.23
CA PHE A 103 -6.77 2.55 -7.22
C PHE A 103 -6.45 1.12 -6.77
N ALA A 104 -7.11 0.15 -7.40
CA ALA A 104 -6.79 -1.25 -7.26
C ALA A 104 -6.71 -1.94 -8.63
N VAL A 105 -5.69 -2.77 -8.80
CA VAL A 105 -5.56 -3.64 -9.97
C VAL A 105 -6.29 -4.94 -9.69
N SER A 106 -7.09 -5.42 -10.63
CA SER A 106 -7.74 -6.73 -10.50
C SER A 106 -6.71 -7.84 -10.33
N PRO A 107 -7.02 -8.91 -9.57
CA PRO A 107 -6.09 -10.02 -9.32
C PRO A 107 -5.54 -10.66 -10.60
N ASP A 108 -6.32 -10.66 -11.68
CA ASP A 108 -5.94 -11.16 -13.01
C ASP A 108 -5.12 -10.15 -13.85
N GLY A 109 -4.91 -8.93 -13.33
CA GLY A 109 -4.11 -7.89 -13.97
C GLY A 109 -4.76 -7.22 -15.19
N LYS A 110 -6.06 -7.37 -15.40
CA LYS A 110 -6.73 -6.83 -16.61
C LYS A 110 -7.38 -5.48 -16.42
N LEU A 111 -7.90 -5.21 -15.21
CA LEU A 111 -8.66 -4.01 -14.92
C LEU A 111 -7.97 -3.18 -13.83
N LEU A 112 -8.10 -1.87 -13.95
CA LEU A 112 -7.75 -0.90 -12.93
C LEU A 112 -9.01 -0.15 -12.53
N PHE A 113 -9.35 -0.18 -11.25
CA PHE A 113 -10.44 0.60 -10.65
C PHE A 113 -9.82 1.80 -9.95
N ILE A 114 -10.31 3.00 -10.21
CA ILE A 114 -9.73 4.26 -9.76
C ILE A 114 -10.81 5.06 -9.04
N ALA A 115 -10.55 5.47 -7.80
CA ALA A 115 -11.39 6.41 -7.06
C ALA A 115 -11.04 7.83 -7.51
N ASN A 116 -12.05 8.58 -8.00
CA ASN A 116 -11.89 9.94 -8.49
C ASN A 116 -12.67 10.91 -7.59
N GLU A 117 -11.92 11.68 -6.79
CA GLU A 117 -12.47 12.47 -5.69
C GLU A 117 -13.42 13.57 -6.17
N ASP A 118 -12.99 14.40 -7.13
CA ASP A 118 -13.69 15.62 -7.52
C ASP A 118 -14.97 15.39 -8.33
N ASN A 119 -15.10 14.28 -9.04
CA ASN A 119 -16.29 14.00 -9.84
C ASN A 119 -17.15 12.82 -9.35
N ALA A 120 -16.90 12.34 -8.12
CA ALA A 120 -17.71 11.33 -7.42
C ALA A 120 -17.93 10.04 -8.22
N VAL A 121 -16.92 9.56 -8.95
CA VAL A 121 -16.99 8.34 -9.75
C VAL A 121 -15.88 7.36 -9.40
N THR A 122 -16.13 6.09 -9.69
CA THR A 122 -15.10 5.08 -9.86
C THR A 122 -14.89 4.84 -11.34
N THR A 123 -13.71 5.18 -11.87
CA THR A 123 -13.33 4.90 -13.26
C THR A 123 -12.74 3.51 -13.37
N VAL A 124 -13.20 2.71 -14.34
CA VAL A 124 -12.66 1.39 -14.65
C VAL A 124 -11.93 1.44 -15.99
N VAL A 125 -10.66 1.05 -16.00
CA VAL A 125 -9.80 1.05 -17.16
C VAL A 125 -9.37 -0.38 -17.50
N ASP A 126 -9.55 -0.78 -18.76
CA ASP A 126 -8.95 -2.00 -19.30
C ASP A 126 -7.46 -1.74 -19.57
N LEU A 127 -6.60 -2.47 -18.88
CA LEU A 127 -5.14 -2.28 -18.91
C LEU A 127 -4.50 -2.76 -20.23
N GLN A 128 -5.16 -3.66 -20.97
CA GLN A 128 -4.67 -4.14 -22.26
C GLN A 128 -4.95 -3.11 -23.34
N THR A 129 -6.20 -2.61 -23.42
CA THR A 129 -6.62 -1.64 -24.43
C THR A 129 -6.32 -0.20 -24.02
N ARG A 130 -6.05 0.06 -22.74
CA ARG A 130 -5.80 1.37 -22.13
C ARG A 130 -6.98 2.33 -22.28
N LYS A 131 -8.19 1.80 -22.25
CA LYS A 131 -9.41 2.57 -22.41
C LYS A 131 -10.29 2.46 -21.18
N VAL A 132 -11.03 3.54 -20.90
CA VAL A 132 -12.11 3.50 -19.92
C VAL A 132 -13.18 2.55 -20.44
N VAL A 133 -13.58 1.58 -19.63
CA VAL A 133 -14.66 0.63 -19.94
C VAL A 133 -15.92 0.94 -19.14
N SER A 134 -15.81 1.65 -18.03
CA SER A 134 -16.95 2.13 -17.22
C SER A 134 -16.55 3.33 -16.38
N GLN A 135 -17.52 4.20 -16.12
CA GLN A 135 -17.52 5.17 -15.03
C GLN A 135 -18.76 4.92 -14.19
N ILE A 136 -18.56 4.76 -12.90
CA ILE A 136 -19.57 4.29 -11.97
C ILE A 136 -19.82 5.39 -10.96
N ASP A 137 -21.03 5.94 -10.94
CA ASP A 137 -21.43 6.94 -9.94
C ASP A 137 -21.39 6.31 -8.54
N VAL A 138 -20.72 6.99 -7.61
CA VAL A 138 -20.59 6.61 -6.21
C VAL A 138 -20.88 7.78 -5.30
N GLY A 139 -20.52 7.72 -4.04
CA GLY A 139 -20.71 8.85 -3.11
C GLY A 139 -19.68 9.96 -3.33
N ILE A 140 -19.86 11.06 -2.61
CA ILE A 140 -19.02 12.26 -2.69
C ILE A 140 -17.65 11.98 -2.04
N GLU A 141 -16.58 12.45 -2.69
CA GLU A 141 -15.18 12.26 -2.29
C GLU A 141 -14.78 10.78 -2.17
N PRO A 142 -14.80 10.02 -3.30
CA PRO A 142 -14.28 8.65 -3.30
C PRO A 142 -12.77 8.65 -3.12
N GLU A 143 -12.29 7.85 -2.16
CA GLU A 143 -10.88 7.82 -1.77
C GLU A 143 -10.30 6.39 -1.81
N GLY A 144 -10.71 5.52 -0.88
CA GLY A 144 -10.19 4.17 -0.76
C GLY A 144 -10.70 3.23 -1.85
N MET A 145 -9.82 2.35 -2.32
CA MET A 145 -10.15 1.36 -3.34
C MET A 145 -9.58 -0.01 -2.97
N ALA A 146 -10.39 -1.06 -3.08
CA ALA A 146 -9.96 -2.45 -2.93
C ALA A 146 -10.70 -3.37 -3.90
N ILE A 147 -10.08 -4.51 -4.23
CA ILE A 147 -10.72 -5.60 -4.99
C ILE A 147 -10.59 -6.88 -4.17
N SER A 148 -11.69 -7.65 -4.10
CA SER A 148 -11.70 -8.93 -3.39
C SER A 148 -10.73 -9.92 -4.03
N PRO A 149 -10.02 -10.74 -3.24
CA PRO A 149 -9.11 -11.76 -3.78
C PRO A 149 -9.74 -12.74 -4.77
N ASP A 150 -11.04 -13.01 -4.65
CA ASP A 150 -11.81 -13.85 -5.58
C ASP A 150 -12.27 -13.10 -6.86
N ASN A 151 -11.88 -11.82 -6.99
CA ASN A 151 -12.18 -10.95 -8.14
C ASN A 151 -13.67 -10.70 -8.40
N LYS A 152 -14.55 -10.89 -7.42
CA LYS A 152 -16.00 -10.65 -7.61
C LYS A 152 -16.43 -9.24 -7.33
N PHE A 153 -15.78 -8.58 -6.37
CA PHE A 153 -16.18 -7.26 -5.91
C PHE A 153 -15.01 -6.29 -5.89
N ALA A 154 -15.25 -5.08 -6.35
CA ALA A 154 -14.46 -3.91 -6.02
C ALA A 154 -15.22 -3.09 -4.97
N VAL A 155 -14.49 -2.35 -4.16
CA VAL A 155 -15.05 -1.42 -3.18
C VAL A 155 -14.37 -0.08 -3.31
N THR A 156 -15.16 1.01 -3.37
CA THR A 156 -14.67 2.35 -3.14
C THR A 156 -15.33 2.93 -1.89
N THR A 157 -14.57 3.69 -1.10
CA THR A 157 -15.09 4.43 0.05
C THR A 157 -15.36 5.86 -0.35
N SER A 158 -16.42 6.48 0.18
CA SER A 158 -16.73 7.89 -0.08
C SER A 158 -16.77 8.66 1.22
N GLU A 159 -15.85 9.61 1.38
CA GLU A 159 -15.57 10.31 2.63
C GLU A 159 -16.75 11.10 3.16
N THR A 160 -17.34 11.97 2.32
CA THR A 160 -18.46 12.83 2.71
C THR A 160 -19.78 12.07 2.86
N THR A 161 -20.01 11.04 2.03
CA THR A 161 -21.24 10.22 2.12
C THR A 161 -21.16 9.14 3.19
N ASN A 162 -20.00 8.85 3.77
CA ASN A 162 -19.79 7.84 4.81
C ASN A 162 -20.22 6.43 4.37
N MET A 163 -19.86 6.02 3.16
CA MET A 163 -20.27 4.76 2.54
C MET A 163 -19.06 3.97 2.05
N ALA A 164 -19.22 2.65 2.06
CA ALA A 164 -18.45 1.72 1.24
C ALA A 164 -19.37 1.23 0.10
N HIS A 165 -19.04 1.60 -1.13
CA HIS A 165 -19.81 1.22 -2.33
C HIS A 165 -19.28 -0.10 -2.86
N LEU A 166 -20.11 -1.14 -2.83
CA LEU A 166 -19.75 -2.46 -3.33
C LEU A 166 -20.11 -2.56 -4.82
N ILE A 167 -19.12 -2.77 -5.64
CA ILE A 167 -19.20 -2.81 -7.11
C ILE A 167 -18.96 -4.24 -7.58
N ASP A 168 -19.86 -4.78 -8.40
CA ASP A 168 -19.66 -6.04 -9.09
C ASP A 168 -18.66 -5.86 -10.25
N THR A 169 -17.59 -6.66 -10.26
CA THR A 169 -16.47 -6.48 -11.20
C THR A 169 -16.75 -6.97 -12.63
N GLU A 170 -17.82 -7.73 -12.85
CA GLU A 170 -18.23 -8.19 -14.19
C GLU A 170 -19.20 -7.22 -14.85
N THR A 171 -20.16 -6.70 -14.06
CA THR A 171 -21.22 -5.84 -14.57
C THR A 171 -20.93 -4.35 -14.41
N PHE A 172 -19.91 -3.99 -13.61
CA PHE A 172 -19.54 -2.61 -13.26
C PHE A 172 -20.71 -1.82 -12.64
N LYS A 173 -21.52 -2.48 -11.82
CA LYS A 173 -22.65 -1.85 -11.12
C LYS A 173 -22.42 -1.83 -9.63
N VAL A 174 -22.84 -0.74 -8.97
CA VAL A 174 -22.97 -0.73 -7.53
C VAL A 174 -24.08 -1.71 -7.15
N VAL A 175 -23.73 -2.72 -6.37
CA VAL A 175 -24.68 -3.76 -5.92
C VAL A 175 -25.09 -3.55 -4.47
N ASP A 176 -24.37 -2.71 -3.72
CA ASP A 176 -24.73 -2.31 -2.37
C ASP A 176 -24.02 -1.01 -1.96
N ASN A 177 -24.62 -0.26 -1.05
CA ASN A 177 -24.08 0.93 -0.42
C ASN A 177 -24.10 0.71 1.09
N ILE A 178 -22.96 0.35 1.66
CA ILE A 178 -22.85 -0.07 3.06
C ILE A 178 -22.46 1.13 3.92
N PRO A 179 -23.34 1.61 4.82
CA PRO A 179 -23.01 2.72 5.72
C PRO A 179 -21.89 2.33 6.68
N VAL A 180 -20.91 3.21 6.82
CA VAL A 180 -19.79 3.11 7.77
C VAL A 180 -19.69 4.39 8.59
N ASP A 181 -18.68 4.50 9.47
CA ASP A 181 -18.51 5.71 10.26
C ASP A 181 -17.90 6.85 9.43
N GLN A 182 -17.77 8.03 10.03
CA GLN A 182 -17.41 9.27 9.33
C GLN A 182 -16.03 9.21 8.67
N ARG A 183 -15.98 9.67 7.43
CA ARG A 183 -14.78 9.81 6.59
C ARG A 183 -14.04 8.50 6.37
N PRO A 184 -14.65 7.52 5.68
CA PRO A 184 -13.97 6.27 5.35
C PRO A 184 -12.85 6.51 4.32
N ARG A 185 -11.62 6.00 4.64
CA ARG A 185 -10.38 6.28 3.89
C ARG A 185 -9.77 5.08 3.19
N HIS A 186 -9.88 3.91 3.76
CA HIS A 186 -9.19 2.73 3.24
C HIS A 186 -10.05 1.50 3.39
N ALA A 187 -9.95 0.60 2.43
CA ALA A 187 -10.63 -0.69 2.40
C ALA A 187 -9.62 -1.81 2.16
N GLU A 188 -9.79 -2.95 2.84
CA GLU A 188 -8.98 -4.14 2.60
C GLU A 188 -9.81 -5.41 2.89
N PHE A 189 -9.77 -6.36 1.96
CA PHE A 189 -10.43 -7.66 2.13
C PHE A 189 -9.54 -8.64 2.88
N THR A 190 -10.16 -9.55 3.64
CA THR A 190 -9.47 -10.76 4.12
C THR A 190 -9.07 -11.66 2.94
N SER A 191 -8.05 -12.49 3.15
CA SER A 191 -7.48 -13.34 2.09
C SER A 191 -8.51 -14.32 1.48
N ASP A 192 -9.53 -14.67 2.25
CA ASP A 192 -10.64 -15.54 1.85
C ASP A 192 -11.86 -14.81 1.28
N SER A 193 -11.77 -13.48 1.11
CA SER A 193 -12.85 -12.59 0.62
C SER A 193 -14.12 -12.56 1.49
N ARG A 194 -14.11 -13.13 2.71
CA ARG A 194 -15.32 -13.19 3.56
C ARG A 194 -15.60 -11.91 4.32
N TYR A 195 -14.57 -11.13 4.60
CA TYR A 195 -14.72 -9.88 5.33
C TYR A 195 -14.03 -8.74 4.59
N LEU A 196 -14.65 -7.57 4.67
CA LEU A 196 -14.08 -6.31 4.23
C LEU A 196 -13.87 -5.42 5.46
N TRP A 197 -12.67 -4.90 5.61
CA TRP A 197 -12.29 -3.95 6.65
C TRP A 197 -12.27 -2.55 6.07
N VAL A 198 -12.93 -1.60 6.71
CA VAL A 198 -13.00 -0.19 6.27
C VAL A 198 -12.62 0.71 7.44
N SER A 199 -11.56 1.51 7.26
CA SER A 199 -11.18 2.54 8.23
C SER A 199 -12.00 3.80 8.05
N SER A 200 -12.43 4.41 9.15
CA SER A 200 -13.17 5.68 9.19
C SER A 200 -12.38 6.70 9.99
N GLU A 201 -11.77 7.66 9.29
CA GLU A 201 -10.79 8.59 9.84
C GLU A 201 -11.39 9.44 10.98
N ILE A 202 -12.45 10.18 10.70
CA ILE A 202 -13.11 11.05 11.69
C ILE A 202 -13.96 10.21 12.66
N GLY A 203 -14.52 9.10 12.20
CA GLY A 203 -15.24 8.17 13.06
C GLY A 203 -14.37 7.45 14.09
N GLY A 204 -13.04 7.48 13.94
CA GLY A 204 -12.11 6.85 14.87
C GLY A 204 -12.22 5.33 14.93
N THR A 205 -12.76 4.67 13.90
CA THR A 205 -13.11 3.25 13.93
C THR A 205 -12.59 2.49 12.72
N VAL A 206 -12.57 1.15 12.81
CA VAL A 206 -12.52 0.25 11.67
C VAL A 206 -13.76 -0.63 11.68
N SER A 207 -14.57 -0.52 10.64
CA SER A 207 -15.75 -1.36 10.41
C SER A 207 -15.37 -2.68 9.75
N ILE A 208 -15.92 -3.79 10.25
CA ILE A 208 -15.73 -5.13 9.70
C ILE A 208 -17.05 -5.57 9.09
N ILE A 209 -17.08 -5.63 7.78
CA ILE A 209 -18.25 -5.94 6.96
C ILE A 209 -18.18 -7.42 6.57
N ASN A 210 -19.23 -8.16 6.91
CA ASN A 210 -19.42 -9.52 6.45
C ASN A 210 -19.92 -9.51 4.99
N MET A 211 -19.20 -10.13 4.08
CA MET A 211 -19.48 -10.07 2.64
C MET A 211 -20.68 -10.92 2.20
N GLU A 212 -21.07 -11.93 2.98
CA GLU A 212 -22.28 -12.71 2.74
C GLU A 212 -23.53 -11.91 3.04
N THR A 213 -23.56 -11.22 4.20
CA THR A 213 -24.71 -10.41 4.63
C THR A 213 -24.65 -8.96 4.16
N ARG A 214 -23.49 -8.47 3.71
CA ARG A 214 -23.19 -7.09 3.31
C ARG A 214 -23.50 -6.07 4.40
N LYS A 215 -23.22 -6.42 5.64
CA LYS A 215 -23.49 -5.56 6.81
C LYS A 215 -22.26 -5.44 7.69
N VAL A 216 -22.12 -4.28 8.34
CA VAL A 216 -21.15 -4.12 9.41
C VAL A 216 -21.53 -5.05 10.55
N GLU A 217 -20.71 -6.05 10.80
CA GLU A 217 -20.90 -7.05 11.83
C GLU A 217 -20.22 -6.65 13.13
N ARG A 218 -19.02 -6.09 13.03
CA ARG A 218 -18.18 -5.68 14.17
C ARG A 218 -17.45 -4.37 13.86
N LYS A 219 -17.02 -3.69 14.93
CA LYS A 219 -16.18 -2.50 14.84
C LYS A 219 -15.01 -2.58 15.81
N ILE A 220 -13.90 -1.97 15.43
CA ILE A 220 -12.73 -1.76 16.28
C ILE A 220 -12.70 -0.28 16.64
N THR A 221 -12.51 0.01 17.91
CA THR A 221 -12.19 1.33 18.46
C THR A 221 -10.81 1.32 19.08
N PHE A 222 -10.24 2.49 19.27
CA PHE A 222 -8.88 2.64 19.78
C PHE A 222 -8.89 3.53 21.01
N ASP A 223 -8.13 3.12 22.04
CA ASP A 223 -7.91 3.91 23.25
C ASP A 223 -6.39 3.99 23.49
N ILE A 224 -5.86 5.21 23.51
CA ILE A 224 -4.43 5.45 23.71
C ILE A 224 -4.29 6.40 24.89
N PRO A 225 -3.78 5.93 26.05
CA PRO A 225 -3.63 6.78 27.22
C PRO A 225 -2.88 8.09 26.92
N GLY A 226 -3.50 9.23 27.27
CA GLY A 226 -2.95 10.56 27.06
C GLY A 226 -3.21 11.19 25.69
N LEU A 227 -3.96 10.52 24.82
CA LEU A 227 -4.46 11.10 23.56
C LEU A 227 -5.98 11.23 23.62
N THR A 228 -6.51 12.26 22.97
CA THR A 228 -7.94 12.46 22.79
C THR A 228 -8.43 11.67 21.54
N GLU A 229 -9.71 11.35 21.48
CA GLU A 229 -10.29 10.56 20.40
C GLU A 229 -10.13 11.22 19.03
N ASP A 230 -10.19 12.54 18.97
CA ASP A 230 -10.11 13.34 17.73
C ASP A 230 -8.74 13.25 17.02
N VAL A 231 -7.67 12.86 17.73
CA VAL A 231 -6.35 12.63 17.11
C VAL A 231 -6.11 11.15 16.74
N ILE A 232 -7.00 10.24 17.12
CA ILE A 232 -6.90 8.82 16.78
C ILE A 232 -7.71 8.56 15.52
N GLN A 233 -7.07 8.75 14.37
CA GLN A 233 -7.72 8.76 13.07
C GLN A 233 -7.23 7.57 12.22
N PRO A 234 -7.98 6.44 12.18
CA PRO A 234 -7.61 5.29 11.35
C PRO A 234 -7.64 5.65 9.86
N VAL A 235 -6.54 5.37 9.16
CA VAL A 235 -6.38 5.60 7.73
C VAL A 235 -5.92 4.31 7.03
N GLY A 236 -4.73 4.22 6.49
CA GLY A 236 -4.25 3.00 5.84
C GLY A 236 -4.17 1.81 6.78
N MET A 237 -4.38 0.61 6.26
CA MET A 237 -4.19 -0.63 7.00
C MET A 237 -3.56 -1.72 6.13
N ARG A 238 -3.04 -2.76 6.78
CA ARG A 238 -2.64 -4.02 6.14
C ARG A 238 -3.00 -5.20 7.03
N LEU A 239 -3.64 -6.18 6.43
CA LEU A 239 -3.92 -7.47 7.02
C LEU A 239 -2.78 -8.44 6.67
N THR A 240 -2.36 -9.28 7.62
CA THR A 240 -1.40 -10.35 7.32
C THR A 240 -2.06 -11.43 6.45
N LYS A 241 -1.28 -12.10 5.60
CA LYS A 241 -1.80 -13.12 4.67
C LYS A 241 -2.47 -14.31 5.35
N ASP A 242 -2.13 -14.56 6.61
CA ASP A 242 -2.76 -15.60 7.42
C ASP A 242 -4.03 -15.12 8.14
N ASP A 243 -4.47 -13.89 7.87
CA ASP A 243 -5.63 -13.24 8.48
C ASP A 243 -5.63 -13.27 10.03
N LYS A 244 -4.44 -13.20 10.65
CA LYS A 244 -4.33 -13.20 12.12
C LYS A 244 -4.04 -11.85 12.75
N THR A 245 -3.38 -10.96 12.02
CA THR A 245 -2.96 -9.67 12.54
C THR A 245 -3.24 -8.56 11.54
N ALA A 246 -3.85 -7.48 12.03
CA ALA A 246 -4.03 -6.25 11.27
C ALA A 246 -3.10 -5.16 11.81
N PHE A 247 -2.51 -4.37 10.92
CA PHE A 247 -1.74 -3.19 11.22
C PHE A 247 -2.50 -1.98 10.68
N ILE A 248 -2.82 -1.02 11.55
CA ILE A 248 -3.70 0.10 11.23
C ILE A 248 -2.98 1.40 11.58
N ALA A 249 -2.78 2.26 10.59
CA ALA A 249 -2.25 3.60 10.76
C ALA A 249 -3.28 4.49 11.45
N LEU A 250 -2.89 5.20 12.51
CA LEU A 250 -3.78 6.04 13.32
C LEU A 250 -3.51 7.53 13.13
N GLY A 251 -3.15 7.95 11.92
CA GLY A 251 -3.03 9.35 11.49
C GLY A 251 -2.26 10.25 12.48
N PRO A 252 -2.89 11.33 12.99
CA PRO A 252 -2.26 12.28 13.92
C PRO A 252 -1.83 11.68 15.25
N ALA A 253 -2.34 10.50 15.65
CA ALA A 253 -1.84 9.79 16.82
C ALA A 253 -0.38 9.31 16.65
N ASN A 254 0.17 9.35 15.42
CA ASN A 254 1.55 8.97 15.11
C ASN A 254 1.88 7.54 15.54
N ARG A 255 0.92 6.63 15.37
CA ARG A 255 1.05 5.23 15.78
C ARG A 255 0.44 4.30 14.75
N VAL A 256 0.96 3.08 14.77
CA VAL A 256 0.34 1.93 14.12
C VAL A 256 -0.23 1.04 15.21
N ALA A 257 -1.54 0.78 15.16
CA ALA A 257 -2.19 -0.22 16.00
C ALA A 257 -1.94 -1.61 15.44
N VAL A 258 -1.56 -2.55 16.29
CA VAL A 258 -1.44 -3.98 15.98
C VAL A 258 -2.63 -4.67 16.60
N VAL A 259 -3.51 -5.23 15.78
CA VAL A 259 -4.78 -5.80 16.18
C VAL A 259 -4.79 -7.31 15.93
N ASP A 260 -5.24 -8.05 16.91
CA ASP A 260 -5.57 -9.48 16.75
C ASP A 260 -6.89 -9.61 15.99
N MET A 261 -6.89 -10.25 14.82
CA MET A 261 -8.06 -10.29 13.96
C MET A 261 -9.16 -11.25 14.46
N GLU A 262 -8.84 -12.22 15.30
CA GLU A 262 -9.82 -13.13 15.91
C GLU A 262 -10.59 -12.43 17.02
N THR A 263 -9.84 -11.80 17.96
CA THR A 263 -10.42 -11.16 19.16
C THR A 263 -10.79 -9.70 18.95
N LEU A 264 -10.30 -9.07 17.88
CA LEU A 264 -10.40 -7.64 17.53
C LEU A 264 -9.79 -6.70 18.60
N LYS A 265 -8.91 -7.22 19.44
CA LYS A 265 -8.22 -6.44 20.48
C LYS A 265 -6.91 -5.90 19.98
N VAL A 266 -6.62 -4.65 20.35
CA VAL A 266 -5.31 -4.06 20.11
C VAL A 266 -4.28 -4.73 21.02
N LYS A 267 -3.27 -5.36 20.40
CA LYS A 267 -2.13 -5.96 21.11
C LYS A 267 -1.07 -4.94 21.47
N LYS A 268 -0.89 -3.93 20.61
CA LYS A 268 0.18 -2.94 20.75
C LYS A 268 -0.08 -1.70 19.89
N TYR A 269 0.40 -0.56 20.38
CA TYR A 269 0.57 0.67 19.60
C TYR A 269 2.07 0.90 19.36
N ILE A 270 2.47 1.03 18.10
CA ILE A 270 3.86 1.26 17.70
C ILE A 270 3.99 2.74 17.34
N LEU A 271 4.87 3.48 18.05
CA LEU A 271 5.17 4.87 17.73
C LEU A 271 5.97 4.93 16.41
N VAL A 272 5.54 5.80 15.50
CA VAL A 272 6.15 6.06 14.19
C VAL A 272 6.32 7.57 13.98
N GLY A 273 6.67 8.01 12.77
CA GLY A 273 6.74 9.43 12.46
C GLY A 273 5.38 10.13 12.48
N GLN A 274 5.38 11.46 12.23
CA GLN A 274 4.18 12.29 12.38
C GLN A 274 3.24 12.17 11.19
N ARG A 275 1.94 12.02 11.49
CA ARG A 275 0.85 11.87 10.53
C ARG A 275 1.07 10.65 9.64
N VAL A 276 0.97 9.47 10.24
CA VAL A 276 1.09 8.20 9.50
C VAL A 276 -0.12 8.01 8.55
N TRP A 277 0.15 7.61 7.30
CA TRP A 277 -0.85 7.42 6.25
C TRP A 277 -1.03 5.95 5.86
N HIS A 278 -0.09 5.41 5.11
CA HIS A 278 -0.19 4.08 4.52
C HIS A 278 0.90 3.14 4.98
N LEU A 279 0.68 1.86 4.71
CA LEU A 279 1.49 0.74 5.17
C LEU A 279 1.78 -0.21 4.00
N ALA A 280 2.97 -0.80 3.96
CA ALA A 280 3.26 -1.90 3.04
C ALA A 280 4.20 -2.93 3.67
N PHE A 281 3.88 -4.22 3.52
CA PHE A 281 4.73 -5.31 3.96
C PHE A 281 5.79 -5.68 2.92
N THR A 282 6.98 -6.08 3.37
CA THR A 282 7.88 -6.85 2.52
C THR A 282 7.29 -8.22 2.18
N PRO A 283 7.67 -8.84 1.06
CA PRO A 283 7.34 -10.23 0.80
C PRO A 283 7.78 -11.12 1.98
N GLY A 284 6.88 -11.99 2.45
CA GLY A 284 7.09 -12.79 3.65
C GLY A 284 6.85 -12.03 4.96
N GLU A 285 6.36 -10.78 4.90
CA GLU A 285 5.83 -9.99 6.03
C GLU A 285 6.81 -9.82 7.20
N LYS A 286 8.12 -9.80 6.90
CA LYS A 286 9.15 -9.60 7.93
C LYS A 286 9.27 -8.14 8.36
N MET A 287 9.09 -7.22 7.43
CA MET A 287 9.15 -5.78 7.65
C MET A 287 7.88 -5.12 7.18
N LEU A 288 7.45 -4.08 7.89
CA LEU A 288 6.37 -3.17 7.51
C LEU A 288 6.95 -1.77 7.39
N PHE A 289 6.60 -1.07 6.32
CA PHE A 289 6.98 0.32 6.08
C PHE A 289 5.77 1.22 6.17
N THR A 290 5.91 2.37 6.86
CA THR A 290 4.83 3.35 7.03
C THR A 290 5.23 4.67 6.40
N THR A 291 4.33 5.37 5.74
CA THR A 291 4.54 6.75 5.32
C THR A 291 4.07 7.72 6.39
N ASN A 292 4.91 8.71 6.73
CA ASN A 292 4.64 9.67 7.80
C ASN A 292 4.70 11.09 7.20
N GLY A 293 3.53 11.61 6.79
CA GLY A 293 3.42 12.79 5.93
C GLY A 293 4.02 14.07 6.51
N VAL A 294 3.84 14.34 7.80
CA VAL A 294 4.30 15.59 8.42
C VAL A 294 5.79 15.54 8.77
N SER A 295 6.31 14.39 9.18
CA SER A 295 7.74 14.24 9.50
C SER A 295 8.62 13.96 8.27
N ASN A 296 8.04 13.76 7.08
CA ASN A 296 8.76 13.53 5.83
C ASN A 296 9.68 12.29 5.90
N ASP A 297 9.18 11.23 6.49
CA ASP A 297 9.95 9.99 6.66
C ASP A 297 9.07 8.75 6.49
N VAL A 298 9.74 7.62 6.40
CA VAL A 298 9.19 6.28 6.41
C VAL A 298 9.72 5.55 7.63
N THR A 299 8.84 4.98 8.44
CA THR A 299 9.29 4.12 9.55
C THR A 299 9.31 2.67 9.10
N ALA A 300 10.47 2.02 9.20
CA ALA A 300 10.61 0.58 9.04
C ALA A 300 10.33 -0.12 10.38
N ILE A 301 9.44 -1.09 10.39
CA ILE A 301 9.01 -1.85 11.58
C ILE A 301 9.34 -3.32 11.37
N ASP A 302 9.99 -3.94 12.34
CA ASP A 302 10.16 -5.39 12.41
C ASP A 302 8.86 -6.03 12.90
N VAL A 303 8.26 -6.86 12.07
CA VAL A 303 6.92 -7.44 12.33
C VAL A 303 6.97 -8.48 13.44
N ALA A 304 8.06 -9.24 13.57
CA ALA A 304 8.16 -10.28 14.58
C ALA A 304 8.28 -9.70 16.00
N THR A 305 9.03 -8.60 16.14
CA THR A 305 9.24 -7.93 17.44
C THR A 305 8.26 -6.79 17.71
N LEU A 306 7.53 -6.36 16.70
CA LEU A 306 6.63 -5.20 16.72
C LEU A 306 7.36 -3.92 17.19
N ARG A 307 8.57 -3.69 16.69
CA ARG A 307 9.40 -2.52 17.05
C ARG A 307 9.81 -1.75 15.81
N PRO A 308 9.82 -0.41 15.88
CA PRO A 308 10.44 0.40 14.85
C PRO A 308 11.96 0.11 14.84
N VAL A 309 12.50 -0.06 13.64
CA VAL A 309 13.94 -0.34 13.41
C VAL A 309 14.65 0.92 12.98
N LYS A 310 14.02 1.69 12.09
CA LYS A 310 14.62 2.89 11.51
C LYS A 310 13.57 3.85 10.98
N SER A 311 13.81 5.16 11.15
CA SER A 311 13.17 6.24 10.40
C SER A 311 14.08 6.59 9.20
N ILE A 312 13.49 6.70 8.01
CA ILE A 312 14.18 6.92 6.75
C ILE A 312 13.62 8.19 6.12
N THR A 313 14.40 9.25 6.08
CA THR A 313 13.98 10.51 5.44
C THR A 313 13.75 10.30 3.94
N VAL A 314 12.61 10.80 3.44
CA VAL A 314 12.20 10.78 2.02
C VAL A 314 11.83 12.20 1.58
N GLY A 315 11.11 12.36 0.48
CA GLY A 315 10.59 13.65 0.07
C GLY A 315 9.46 14.17 0.98
N ARG A 316 8.93 15.36 0.66
CA ARG A 316 7.92 16.04 1.48
C ARG A 316 6.54 15.39 1.32
N TYR A 317 5.85 15.22 2.47
CA TYR A 317 4.54 14.60 2.57
C TYR A 317 4.46 13.23 1.90
N PRO A 318 5.22 12.24 2.36
CA PRO A 318 5.09 10.88 1.86
C PRO A 318 3.68 10.35 2.16
N TRP A 319 2.99 9.84 1.11
CA TRP A 319 1.61 9.40 1.20
C TRP A 319 1.46 7.92 0.88
N GLY A 320 1.58 7.52 -0.36
CA GLY A 320 1.46 6.13 -0.80
C GLY A 320 2.75 5.34 -0.64
N VAL A 321 2.62 4.04 -0.45
CA VAL A 321 3.74 3.11 -0.36
C VAL A 321 3.44 1.78 -1.04
N ALA A 322 4.34 1.33 -1.90
CA ALA A 322 4.24 0.04 -2.58
C ALA A 322 5.57 -0.70 -2.58
N LEU A 323 5.50 -2.02 -2.74
CA LEU A 323 6.68 -2.86 -2.75
C LEU A 323 6.92 -3.51 -4.10
N LYS A 324 8.10 -3.28 -4.66
CA LYS A 324 8.63 -4.06 -5.78
C LYS A 324 9.19 -5.37 -5.27
N ARG A 325 8.58 -6.46 -5.70
CA ARG A 325 9.05 -7.80 -5.39
C ARG A 325 10.15 -8.16 -6.37
N ILE A 326 11.38 -8.34 -5.90
CA ILE A 326 12.44 -8.89 -6.72
C ILE A 326 12.33 -10.41 -6.63
N GLN A 327 12.15 -11.05 -7.78
CA GLN A 327 12.06 -12.51 -7.94
C GLN A 327 13.42 -13.16 -7.79
#